data_96a5b7d2c1bad0bc6ee2c1b1f169ce9a
#
_entry.id   96a5b7d2c1bad0bc6ee2c1b1f169ce9a
#
_cell.length_a   1.000
_cell.length_b   1.000
_cell.length_c   1.000
_cell.angle_alpha   90.00
_cell.angle_beta   90.00
_cell.angle_gamma   90.00
#
_symmetry.space_group_name_H-M   'P 1'
#
loop_
_entity.id
_entity.type
_entity.pdbx_description
1 polymer ?
#
loop_
_entity_poly.entity_id
_entity_poly.type
_entity_poly.pdbx_seq_one_letter_code
_entity_poly.pdbx_strand_id
1 'polypeptide(L)'
;MRKILLTLSFLCLGALSAFADLPFRNHRYDAFKVLKITPEHTVFVGNSITNMHEWWEAFGNPKIINRGVSGSVSNEMLANLESVVAGRPKQIFFMIGTNDLGTAGLNTAAQVARNVRTTLKRCQLETPETQLFVQSILPSRQRNLALQQETNDSLKKICTEMKVTYIDLWNDLLSVSESNNNSHTLDGLHLTASGYRIWCNKIARLVGSECVYPASAPDNACNLGGSYGMRATYFSMLPVCKDDILLIGDATIHGGEWHELLHSDKVKSRGTGWGYPGPDIATIKKMVSGIFKGRSDNEEPAQIYLYIGTADLNNTNKTVDAVVEEYRTLVGEISKHAANAA
;
A
#
# COMPACT_ATOMS: atom_id res chain seq x y z
N MET A 1 6.21 -23.69 -34.75
CA MET A 1 5.06 -22.75 -34.70
C MET A 1 4.37 -22.70 -33.33
N ARG A 2 4.12 -23.80 -32.60
CA ARG A 2 3.46 -23.75 -31.25
C ARG A 2 4.24 -23.00 -30.17
N LYS A 3 5.57 -22.97 -30.20
CA LYS A 3 6.40 -22.28 -29.19
C LYS A 3 6.38 -20.76 -29.32
N ILE A 4 6.19 -20.23 -30.55
CA ILE A 4 6.13 -18.78 -30.81
C ILE A 4 4.76 -18.20 -30.37
N LEU A 5 3.67 -18.98 -30.49
CA LEU A 5 2.34 -18.55 -30.01
C LEU A 5 2.26 -18.43 -28.48
N LEU A 6 2.94 -19.32 -27.73
CA LEU A 6 2.97 -19.26 -26.27
C LEU A 6 3.77 -18.04 -25.77
N THR A 7 4.86 -17.68 -26.44
CA THR A 7 5.69 -16.52 -26.05
C THR A 7 4.97 -15.19 -26.33
N LEU A 8 4.21 -15.10 -27.44
CA LEU A 8 3.37 -13.92 -27.73
C LEU A 8 2.20 -13.78 -26.75
N SER A 9 1.57 -14.89 -26.31
CA SER A 9 0.48 -14.84 -25.34
C SER A 9 0.96 -14.35 -23.96
N PHE A 10 2.17 -14.72 -23.52
CA PHE A 10 2.76 -14.22 -22.28
C PHE A 10 3.17 -12.75 -22.35
N LEU A 11 3.67 -12.29 -23.49
CA LEU A 11 3.98 -10.88 -23.73
C LEU A 11 2.72 -10.01 -23.78
N CYS A 12 1.63 -10.50 -24.38
CA CYS A 12 0.35 -9.78 -24.41
C CYS A 12 -0.32 -9.72 -23.02
N LEU A 13 -0.23 -10.78 -22.19
CA LEU A 13 -0.76 -10.76 -20.83
C LEU A 13 0.02 -9.81 -19.92
N GLY A 14 1.35 -9.75 -20.04
CA GLY A 14 2.18 -8.79 -19.30
C GLY A 14 1.94 -7.34 -19.73
N ALA A 15 1.70 -7.08 -21.00
CA ALA A 15 1.36 -5.75 -21.50
C ALA A 15 -0.04 -5.28 -21.07
N LEU A 16 -1.03 -6.19 -21.05
CA LEU A 16 -2.39 -5.88 -20.60
C LEU A 16 -2.45 -5.53 -19.11
N SER A 17 -1.68 -6.20 -18.25
CA SER A 17 -1.59 -5.83 -16.83
C SER A 17 -0.93 -4.46 -16.63
N ALA A 18 0.12 -4.12 -17.37
CA ALA A 18 0.77 -2.82 -17.29
C ALA A 18 -0.15 -1.68 -17.74
N PHE A 19 -1.02 -1.92 -18.73
CA PHE A 19 -2.02 -0.93 -19.18
C PHE A 19 -3.19 -0.78 -18.18
N ALA A 20 -3.57 -1.83 -17.46
CA ALA A 20 -4.62 -1.77 -16.43
C ALA A 20 -4.22 -0.94 -15.21
N ASP A 21 -2.92 -0.90 -14.86
CA ASP A 21 -2.41 -0.14 -13.70
C ASP A 21 -2.23 1.36 -13.98
N LEU A 22 -2.11 1.79 -15.23
CA LEU A 22 -1.92 3.20 -15.59
C LEU A 22 -3.05 4.12 -15.13
N PRO A 23 -4.35 3.78 -15.31
CA PRO A 23 -5.44 4.62 -14.81
C PRO A 23 -5.41 4.78 -13.29
N PHE A 24 -5.11 3.71 -12.53
CA PHE A 24 -5.02 3.75 -11.08
C PHE A 24 -3.86 4.63 -10.60
N ARG A 25 -2.68 4.53 -11.22
CA ARG A 25 -1.52 5.38 -10.91
C ARG A 25 -1.81 6.85 -11.18
N ASN A 26 -2.38 7.17 -12.34
CA ASN A 26 -2.71 8.53 -12.71
C ASN A 26 -3.74 9.12 -11.74
N HIS A 27 -4.77 8.36 -11.37
CA HIS A 27 -5.75 8.76 -10.39
C HIS A 27 -5.12 9.13 -9.04
N ARG A 28 -4.15 8.32 -8.55
CA ARG A 28 -3.45 8.62 -7.29
C ARG A 28 -2.62 9.90 -7.39
N TYR A 29 -1.83 10.07 -8.46
CA TYR A 29 -1.05 11.29 -8.66
C TYR A 29 -1.94 12.53 -8.80
N ASP A 30 -3.10 12.43 -9.45
CA ASP A 30 -4.03 13.54 -9.57
C ASP A 30 -4.70 13.86 -8.23
N ALA A 31 -5.08 12.87 -7.44
CA ALA A 31 -5.58 13.06 -6.08
C ALA A 31 -4.56 13.80 -5.19
N PHE A 32 -3.27 13.49 -5.30
CA PHE A 32 -2.22 14.15 -4.51
C PHE A 32 -2.01 15.62 -4.85
N LYS A 33 -2.42 16.07 -6.03
CA LYS A 33 -2.38 17.50 -6.39
C LYS A 33 -3.41 18.33 -5.62
N VAL A 34 -4.51 17.71 -5.16
CA VAL A 34 -5.58 18.38 -4.42
C VAL A 34 -5.50 18.14 -2.91
N LEU A 35 -4.90 17.04 -2.48
CA LEU A 35 -4.68 16.71 -1.07
C LEU A 35 -3.50 17.50 -0.51
N LYS A 36 -3.79 18.46 0.37
CA LYS A 36 -2.78 19.39 0.88
C LYS A 36 -1.90 18.75 1.96
N ILE A 37 -0.60 18.87 1.77
CA ILE A 37 0.39 18.59 2.81
C ILE A 37 0.67 19.87 3.60
N THR A 38 0.98 19.75 4.89
CA THR A 38 1.31 20.84 5.80
C THR A 38 2.61 20.55 6.55
N PRO A 39 3.23 21.54 7.21
CA PRO A 39 4.45 21.35 8.00
C PRO A 39 4.31 20.39 9.20
N GLU A 40 3.12 19.98 9.55
CA GLU A 40 2.89 18.99 10.62
C GLU A 40 2.95 17.55 10.14
N HIS A 41 2.88 17.32 8.83
CA HIS A 41 2.76 16.00 8.27
C HIS A 41 4.09 15.24 8.21
N THR A 42 4.02 13.95 8.47
CA THR A 42 5.02 12.93 8.12
C THR A 42 4.53 12.20 6.88
N VAL A 43 5.30 12.25 5.80
CA VAL A 43 4.87 11.77 4.48
C VAL A 43 5.65 10.52 4.07
N PHE A 44 4.94 9.45 3.74
CA PHE A 44 5.52 8.24 3.17
C PHE A 44 5.39 8.28 1.65
N VAL A 45 6.51 8.31 0.94
CA VAL A 45 6.59 8.38 -0.52
C VAL A 45 7.20 7.11 -1.06
N GLY A 46 6.55 6.47 -2.04
CA GLY A 46 7.07 5.22 -2.59
C GLY A 46 6.17 4.56 -3.64
N ASN A 47 6.32 3.26 -3.77
CA ASN A 47 5.62 2.42 -4.73
C ASN A 47 4.40 1.68 -4.09
N SER A 48 4.04 0.50 -4.65
CA SER A 48 2.94 -0.33 -4.13
C SER A 48 3.12 -0.74 -2.68
N ILE A 49 4.34 -1.02 -2.25
CA ILE A 49 4.61 -1.45 -0.88
C ILE A 49 4.31 -0.31 0.11
N THR A 50 4.52 0.94 -0.29
CA THR A 50 4.09 2.12 0.49
C THR A 50 2.58 2.36 0.38
N ASN A 51 2.04 2.27 -0.85
CA ASN A 51 0.62 2.53 -1.13
C ASN A 51 -0.34 1.60 -0.39
N MET A 52 -0.02 0.31 -0.30
CA MET A 52 -0.93 -0.71 0.24
C MET A 52 -1.21 -0.60 1.72
N HIS A 53 -0.47 0.19 2.47
CA HIS A 53 -0.53 0.22 3.92
C HIS A 53 -1.29 1.43 4.45
N GLU A 54 -2.07 1.22 5.49
CA GLU A 54 -2.82 2.28 6.19
C GLU A 54 -1.90 2.89 7.27
N TRP A 55 -0.92 3.71 6.84
CA TRP A 55 0.14 4.23 7.70
C TRP A 55 -0.37 5.00 8.91
N TRP A 56 -1.35 5.89 8.70
CA TRP A 56 -1.89 6.69 9.79
C TRP A 56 -2.59 5.84 10.85
N GLU A 57 -3.33 4.80 10.44
CA GLU A 57 -3.97 3.87 11.37
C GLU A 57 -2.94 3.02 12.11
N ALA A 58 -1.90 2.53 11.40
CA ALA A 58 -0.85 1.71 11.98
C ALA A 58 -0.03 2.43 13.07
N PHE A 59 -0.02 3.75 13.06
CA PHE A 59 0.63 4.59 14.06
C PHE A 59 -0.37 5.38 14.92
N GLY A 60 -1.66 5.21 14.75
CA GLY A 60 -2.67 5.97 15.47
C GLY A 60 -2.53 7.50 15.31
N ASN A 61 -2.00 7.96 14.18
CA ASN A 61 -1.65 9.37 13.98
C ASN A 61 -2.09 9.89 12.60
N PRO A 62 -3.18 10.67 12.51
CA PRO A 62 -3.73 11.16 11.25
C PRO A 62 -2.84 12.17 10.51
N LYS A 63 -1.74 12.64 11.13
CA LYS A 63 -0.74 13.48 10.48
C LYS A 63 0.26 12.68 9.64
N ILE A 64 0.14 11.35 9.63
CA ILE A 64 0.94 10.47 8.77
C ILE A 64 0.22 10.26 7.45
N ILE A 65 0.86 10.69 6.37
CA ILE A 65 0.26 10.80 5.03
C ILE A 65 0.88 9.77 4.09
N ASN A 66 0.02 9.05 3.37
CA ASN A 66 0.45 8.09 2.36
C ASN A 66 0.51 8.74 0.96
N ARG A 67 1.71 8.76 0.37
CA ARG A 67 1.95 9.19 -1.02
C ARG A 67 2.62 8.07 -1.82
N GLY A 68 2.33 6.82 -1.46
CA GLY A 68 2.69 5.65 -2.24
C GLY A 68 1.82 5.52 -3.50
N VAL A 69 2.43 5.08 -4.61
CA VAL A 69 1.74 4.84 -5.87
C VAL A 69 2.16 3.48 -6.43
N SER A 70 1.21 2.56 -6.54
CA SER A 70 1.45 1.22 -7.05
C SER A 70 2.07 1.25 -8.45
N GLY A 71 3.10 0.45 -8.66
CA GLY A 71 3.83 0.39 -9.94
C GLY A 71 4.82 1.55 -10.18
N SER A 72 4.88 2.56 -9.31
CA SER A 72 5.75 3.72 -9.51
C SER A 72 7.24 3.36 -9.50
N VAL A 73 7.99 4.03 -10.36
CA VAL A 73 9.44 3.98 -10.51
C VAL A 73 10.09 5.29 -10.09
N SER A 74 11.41 5.29 -9.92
CA SER A 74 12.14 6.42 -9.32
C SER A 74 12.03 7.74 -10.10
N ASN A 75 11.93 7.71 -11.43
CA ASN A 75 11.72 8.89 -12.25
C ASN A 75 10.28 9.45 -12.15
N GLU A 76 9.27 8.60 -12.00
CA GLU A 76 7.88 9.04 -11.79
C GLU A 76 7.73 9.71 -10.41
N MET A 77 8.35 9.14 -9.38
CA MET A 77 8.41 9.77 -8.05
C MET A 77 9.03 11.17 -8.12
N LEU A 78 10.16 11.31 -8.81
CA LEU A 78 10.83 12.60 -9.02
C LEU A 78 9.94 13.58 -9.79
N ALA A 79 9.25 13.13 -10.84
CA ALA A 79 8.36 13.97 -11.65
C ALA A 79 7.15 14.52 -10.86
N ASN A 80 6.68 13.76 -9.86
CA ASN A 80 5.53 14.13 -9.04
C ASN A 80 5.90 14.69 -7.66
N LEU A 81 7.17 15.00 -7.41
CA LEU A 81 7.67 15.45 -6.12
C LEU A 81 7.05 16.78 -5.64
N GLU A 82 6.62 17.64 -6.55
CA GLU A 82 6.00 18.94 -6.26
C GLU A 82 4.81 18.81 -5.30
N SER A 83 3.95 17.81 -5.50
CA SER A 83 2.79 17.57 -4.63
C SER A 83 3.16 17.25 -3.17
N VAL A 84 4.42 16.89 -2.92
CA VAL A 84 4.95 16.60 -1.58
C VAL A 84 5.68 17.81 -0.99
N VAL A 85 6.60 18.41 -1.75
CA VAL A 85 7.47 19.50 -1.22
C VAL A 85 6.75 20.83 -1.06
N ALA A 86 5.70 21.10 -1.87
CA ALA A 86 4.93 22.34 -1.77
C ALA A 86 4.37 22.59 -0.36
N GLY A 87 4.06 21.52 0.38
CA GLY A 87 3.53 21.59 1.76
C GLY A 87 4.58 21.74 2.85
N ARG A 88 5.87 21.64 2.51
CA ARG A 88 7.00 21.68 3.46
C ARG A 88 6.80 20.77 4.68
N PRO A 89 6.57 19.44 4.49
CA PRO A 89 6.22 18.54 5.57
C PRO A 89 7.34 18.46 6.62
N LYS A 90 6.99 18.06 7.83
CA LYS A 90 7.94 17.82 8.92
C LYS A 90 8.98 16.77 8.54
N GLN A 91 8.51 15.67 7.93
CA GLN A 91 9.32 14.50 7.60
C GLN A 91 8.90 13.89 6.27
N ILE A 92 9.85 13.33 5.52
CA ILE A 92 9.57 12.52 4.33
C ILE A 92 10.36 11.21 4.42
N PHE A 93 9.65 10.09 4.29
CA PHE A 93 10.21 8.73 4.22
C PHE A 93 10.09 8.22 2.79
N PHE A 94 11.21 8.04 2.09
CA PHE A 94 11.26 7.54 0.72
C PHE A 94 11.57 6.04 0.69
N MET A 95 10.82 5.26 -0.11
CA MET A 95 11.14 3.89 -0.47
C MET A 95 10.77 3.62 -1.92
N ILE A 96 11.75 3.59 -2.83
CA ILE A 96 11.57 3.46 -4.27
C ILE A 96 12.73 2.68 -4.90
N GLY A 97 12.49 2.07 -6.06
CA GLY A 97 13.51 1.36 -6.84
C GLY A 97 13.13 -0.09 -7.16
N THR A 98 12.24 -0.71 -6.40
CA THR A 98 11.80 -2.10 -6.60
C THR A 98 11.25 -2.34 -8.01
N ASN A 99 10.44 -1.41 -8.53
CA ASN A 99 9.83 -1.50 -9.86
C ASN A 99 10.83 -1.13 -10.98
N ASP A 100 11.77 -0.24 -10.69
CA ASP A 100 12.88 0.10 -11.59
C ASP A 100 13.69 -1.15 -11.95
N LEU A 101 13.92 -2.03 -10.99
CA LEU A 101 14.67 -3.28 -11.11
C LEU A 101 13.79 -4.47 -11.55
N GLY A 102 12.57 -4.22 -11.98
CA GLY A 102 11.62 -5.25 -12.42
C GLY A 102 12.04 -5.95 -13.71
N THR A 103 11.21 -6.92 -14.14
CA THR A 103 11.46 -7.80 -15.28
C THR A 103 11.67 -7.04 -16.59
N ALA A 104 11.12 -5.83 -16.71
CA ALA A 104 11.29 -4.97 -17.89
C ALA A 104 12.62 -4.18 -17.88
N GLY A 105 13.41 -4.25 -16.79
CA GLY A 105 14.71 -3.57 -16.69
C GLY A 105 14.63 -2.08 -16.99
N LEU A 106 13.60 -1.39 -16.48
CA LEU A 106 13.33 0.00 -16.80
C LEU A 106 14.47 0.93 -16.40
N ASN A 107 15.17 0.60 -15.31
CA ASN A 107 16.31 1.37 -14.82
C ASN A 107 17.39 0.44 -14.23
N THR A 108 18.64 0.91 -14.27
CA THR A 108 19.77 0.28 -13.57
C THR A 108 19.86 0.79 -12.12
N ALA A 109 20.63 0.11 -11.28
CA ALA A 109 20.95 0.58 -9.93
C ALA A 109 21.49 2.03 -9.93
N ALA A 110 22.37 2.35 -10.88
CA ALA A 110 22.92 3.70 -11.05
C ALA A 110 21.84 4.74 -11.44
N GLN A 111 20.83 4.34 -12.21
CA GLN A 111 19.72 5.21 -12.60
C GLN A 111 18.84 5.54 -11.37
N VAL A 112 18.45 4.50 -10.60
CA VAL A 112 17.69 4.68 -9.35
C VAL A 112 18.45 5.61 -8.41
N ALA A 113 19.74 5.36 -8.21
CA ALA A 113 20.60 6.16 -7.38
C ALA A 113 20.65 7.63 -7.81
N ARG A 114 20.79 7.91 -9.13
CA ARG A 114 20.74 9.29 -9.66
C ARG A 114 19.41 9.97 -9.42
N ASN A 115 18.29 9.26 -9.65
CA ASN A 115 16.96 9.82 -9.47
C ASN A 115 16.70 10.15 -7.98
N VAL A 116 17.08 9.24 -7.06
CA VAL A 116 16.97 9.48 -5.62
C VAL A 116 17.86 10.66 -5.19
N ARG A 117 19.11 10.73 -5.66
CA ARG A 117 20.00 11.89 -5.39
C ARG A 117 19.35 13.19 -5.83
N THR A 118 18.77 13.24 -7.01
CA THR A 118 18.08 14.43 -7.54
C THR A 118 16.87 14.80 -6.69
N THR A 119 16.08 13.80 -6.29
CA THR A 119 14.95 13.98 -5.37
C THR A 119 15.38 14.61 -4.05
N LEU A 120 16.39 14.03 -3.40
CA LEU A 120 16.91 14.53 -2.13
C LEU A 120 17.46 15.97 -2.26
N LYS A 121 18.19 16.26 -3.35
CA LYS A 121 18.71 17.60 -3.62
C LYS A 121 17.59 18.62 -3.76
N ARG A 122 16.51 18.28 -4.48
CA ARG A 122 15.33 19.14 -4.58
C ARG A 122 14.70 19.38 -3.21
N CYS A 123 14.49 18.32 -2.43
CA CYS A 123 13.93 18.45 -1.07
C CYS A 123 14.79 19.38 -0.19
N GLN A 124 16.11 19.21 -0.19
CA GLN A 124 17.02 20.05 0.61
C GLN A 124 17.00 21.52 0.17
N LEU A 125 16.75 21.81 -1.10
CA LEU A 125 16.65 23.17 -1.63
C LEU A 125 15.27 23.80 -1.36
N GLU A 126 14.20 23.04 -1.58
CA GLU A 126 12.83 23.55 -1.55
C GLU A 126 12.20 23.48 -0.14
N THR A 127 12.66 22.52 0.68
CA THR A 127 12.14 22.27 2.04
C THR A 127 13.28 22.00 3.04
N PRO A 128 14.18 22.97 3.28
CA PRO A 128 15.42 22.74 4.06
C PRO A 128 15.18 22.30 5.51
N GLU A 129 14.01 22.59 6.08
CA GLU A 129 13.63 22.19 7.45
C GLU A 129 13.05 20.77 7.52
N THR A 130 12.72 20.15 6.38
CA THR A 130 12.14 18.82 6.32
C THR A 130 13.19 17.75 6.63
N GLN A 131 12.91 16.89 7.59
CA GLN A 131 13.77 15.73 7.85
C GLN A 131 13.56 14.67 6.77
N LEU A 132 14.64 14.22 6.15
CA LEU A 132 14.61 13.27 5.04
C LEU A 132 15.13 11.91 5.48
N PHE A 133 14.41 10.86 5.09
CA PHE A 133 14.75 9.47 5.34
C PHE A 133 14.65 8.69 4.03
N VAL A 134 15.68 7.88 3.74
CA VAL A 134 15.65 6.92 2.63
C VAL A 134 15.68 5.53 3.21
N GLN A 135 14.72 4.72 2.83
CA GLN A 135 14.58 3.34 3.26
C GLN A 135 15.14 2.41 2.19
N SER A 136 15.74 1.31 2.60
CA SER A 136 16.23 0.30 1.66
C SER A 136 15.10 -0.26 0.80
N ILE A 137 15.40 -0.67 -0.42
CA ILE A 137 14.56 -1.58 -1.20
C ILE A 137 14.49 -2.90 -0.43
N LEU A 138 13.29 -3.46 -0.31
CA LEU A 138 13.08 -4.72 0.39
C LEU A 138 13.52 -5.91 -0.49
N PRO A 139 14.07 -6.97 0.10
CA PRO A 139 14.46 -8.15 -0.65
C PRO A 139 13.24 -8.84 -1.25
N SER A 140 13.30 -9.18 -2.53
CA SER A 140 12.23 -9.88 -3.23
C SER A 140 12.77 -10.87 -4.24
N ARG A 141 12.23 -12.11 -4.22
CA ARG A 141 12.56 -13.13 -5.22
C ARG A 141 12.04 -12.81 -6.63
N GLN A 142 11.09 -11.90 -6.74
CA GLN A 142 10.62 -11.43 -8.04
C GLN A 142 11.61 -10.48 -8.72
N ARG A 143 12.74 -10.21 -8.10
CA ARG A 143 13.80 -9.31 -8.58
C ARG A 143 15.16 -9.98 -8.43
N ASN A 144 16.16 -9.46 -9.11
CA ASN A 144 17.55 -9.88 -8.90
C ASN A 144 18.05 -9.35 -7.55
N LEU A 145 18.31 -10.25 -6.60
CA LEU A 145 18.73 -9.88 -5.23
C LEU A 145 20.06 -9.12 -5.20
N ALA A 146 21.04 -9.54 -6.04
CA ALA A 146 22.32 -8.85 -6.10
C ALA A 146 22.17 -7.41 -6.60
N LEU A 147 21.31 -7.19 -7.61
CA LEU A 147 21.02 -5.85 -8.14
C LEU A 147 20.26 -4.99 -7.13
N GLN A 148 19.37 -5.59 -6.34
CA GLN A 148 18.68 -4.89 -5.24
C GLN A 148 19.70 -4.44 -4.18
N GLN A 149 20.66 -5.30 -3.83
CA GLN A 149 21.67 -4.99 -2.83
C GLN A 149 22.64 -3.92 -3.34
N GLU A 150 23.11 -4.02 -4.59
CA GLU A 150 23.92 -2.98 -5.25
C GLU A 150 23.19 -1.61 -5.21
N THR A 151 21.88 -1.63 -5.46
CA THR A 151 21.06 -0.41 -5.37
C THR A 151 21.03 0.14 -3.94
N ASN A 152 20.80 -0.71 -2.95
CA ASN A 152 20.79 -0.32 -1.54
C ASN A 152 22.14 0.25 -1.08
N ASP A 153 23.26 -0.34 -1.49
CA ASP A 153 24.59 0.17 -1.21
C ASP A 153 24.81 1.57 -1.82
N SER A 154 24.32 1.77 -3.04
CA SER A 154 24.35 3.07 -3.71
C SER A 154 23.49 4.11 -2.99
N LEU A 155 22.28 3.73 -2.55
CA LEU A 155 21.41 4.61 -1.77
C LEU A 155 22.02 4.98 -0.43
N LYS A 156 22.61 4.02 0.30
CA LYS A 156 23.30 4.25 1.55
C LYS A 156 24.47 5.23 1.40
N LYS A 157 25.27 5.06 0.33
CA LYS A 157 26.37 5.98 -0.01
C LYS A 157 25.85 7.40 -0.25
N ILE A 158 24.80 7.55 -1.05
CA ILE A 158 24.18 8.85 -1.33
C ILE A 158 23.69 9.52 -0.04
N CYS A 159 23.02 8.76 0.83
CA CYS A 159 22.54 9.28 2.11
C CYS A 159 23.68 9.78 2.99
N THR A 160 24.81 9.07 3.05
CA THR A 160 26.00 9.49 3.77
C THR A 160 26.57 10.80 3.22
N GLU A 161 26.71 10.90 1.89
CA GLU A 161 27.24 12.08 1.22
C GLU A 161 26.34 13.32 1.40
N MET A 162 25.03 13.12 1.41
CA MET A 162 24.02 14.19 1.51
C MET A 162 23.56 14.47 2.94
N LYS A 163 24.10 13.75 3.94
CA LYS A 163 23.71 13.84 5.36
C LYS A 163 22.22 13.57 5.58
N VAL A 164 21.67 12.60 4.84
CA VAL A 164 20.30 12.10 4.97
C VAL A 164 20.32 10.77 5.73
N THR A 165 19.32 10.52 6.56
CA THR A 165 19.22 9.27 7.31
C THR A 165 18.83 8.11 6.39
N TYR A 166 19.68 7.07 6.33
CA TYR A 166 19.36 5.80 5.68
C TYR A 166 18.80 4.81 6.70
N ILE A 167 17.69 4.15 6.33
CA ILE A 167 17.03 3.14 7.16
C ILE A 167 17.16 1.78 6.47
N ASP A 168 17.94 0.89 7.08
CA ASP A 168 18.15 -0.46 6.57
C ASP A 168 17.02 -1.38 7.06
N LEU A 169 16.18 -1.81 6.12
CA LEU A 169 15.10 -2.80 6.31
C LEU A 169 15.45 -4.15 5.67
N TRP A 170 16.59 -4.23 4.97
CA TRP A 170 16.94 -5.41 4.18
C TRP A 170 17.06 -6.67 5.04
N ASN A 171 17.87 -6.62 6.07
CA ASN A 171 18.10 -7.78 6.94
C ASN A 171 16.87 -8.13 7.79
N ASP A 172 16.09 -7.13 8.21
CA ASP A 172 14.88 -7.33 8.99
C ASP A 172 13.79 -8.07 8.20
N LEU A 173 13.80 -7.94 6.86
CA LEU A 173 12.81 -8.52 5.96
C LEU A 173 13.41 -9.51 4.94
N LEU A 174 14.64 -10.02 5.19
CA LEU A 174 15.32 -10.93 4.25
C LEU A 174 14.51 -12.20 3.95
N SER A 175 13.72 -12.68 4.91
CA SER A 175 12.83 -13.83 4.74
C SER A 175 11.80 -13.66 3.61
N VAL A 176 11.48 -12.43 3.17
CA VAL A 176 10.64 -12.18 2.00
C VAL A 176 11.24 -12.79 0.74
N SER A 177 12.57 -12.87 0.64
CA SER A 177 13.27 -13.49 -0.48
C SER A 177 13.36 -15.01 -0.41
N GLU A 178 13.07 -15.65 0.73
CA GLU A 178 13.23 -17.08 0.92
C GLU A 178 12.14 -17.91 0.23
N SER A 179 10.90 -17.39 0.23
CA SER A 179 9.79 -18.01 -0.48
C SER A 179 8.77 -16.96 -0.96
N ASN A 180 7.96 -17.31 -1.97
CA ASN A 180 6.89 -16.45 -2.45
C ASN A 180 5.67 -16.42 -1.50
N ASN A 181 5.64 -17.29 -0.50
CA ASN A 181 4.57 -17.37 0.48
C ASN A 181 5.17 -17.75 1.84
N ASN A 182 5.35 -16.76 2.69
CA ASN A 182 5.83 -16.92 4.07
C ASN A 182 5.07 -15.95 4.99
N SER A 183 5.46 -15.87 6.27
CA SER A 183 4.78 -15.00 7.25
C SER A 183 4.81 -13.51 6.89
N HIS A 184 5.75 -13.06 6.05
CA HIS A 184 5.93 -11.65 5.70
C HIS A 184 5.43 -11.27 4.32
N THR A 185 5.08 -12.26 3.47
CA THR A 185 4.58 -12.05 2.10
C THR A 185 3.73 -13.23 1.62
N LEU A 186 2.79 -12.99 0.71
CA LEU A 186 2.04 -14.04 0.01
C LEU A 186 2.41 -14.14 -1.48
N ASP A 187 3.23 -13.23 -1.99
CA ASP A 187 3.64 -13.20 -3.39
C ASP A 187 5.17 -13.02 -3.58
N GLY A 188 5.93 -12.92 -2.50
CA GLY A 188 7.38 -12.71 -2.52
C GLY A 188 7.82 -11.27 -2.78
N LEU A 189 6.89 -10.29 -2.71
CA LEU A 189 7.17 -8.87 -2.95
C LEU A 189 6.44 -7.96 -1.95
N HIS A 190 5.12 -8.09 -1.85
CA HIS A 190 4.29 -7.24 -1.01
C HIS A 190 4.12 -7.84 0.38
N LEU A 191 4.12 -6.98 1.39
CA LEU A 191 4.14 -7.42 2.77
C LEU A 191 2.75 -7.82 3.30
N THR A 192 2.72 -8.79 4.18
CA THR A 192 1.62 -9.08 5.10
C THR A 192 1.71 -8.15 6.31
N ALA A 193 0.73 -8.25 7.21
CA ALA A 193 0.74 -7.52 8.48
C ALA A 193 2.00 -7.77 9.31
N SER A 194 2.53 -9.00 9.34
CA SER A 194 3.76 -9.31 10.07
C SER A 194 4.98 -8.57 9.49
N GLY A 195 5.06 -8.45 8.17
CA GLY A 195 6.12 -7.67 7.52
C GLY A 195 5.99 -6.16 7.81
N TYR A 196 4.78 -5.60 7.70
CA TYR A 196 4.56 -4.19 8.04
C TYR A 196 4.79 -3.90 9.53
N ARG A 197 4.48 -4.82 10.43
CA ARG A 197 4.78 -4.67 11.85
C ARG A 197 6.29 -4.53 12.10
N ILE A 198 7.11 -5.34 11.45
CA ILE A 198 8.58 -5.23 11.53
C ILE A 198 9.01 -3.85 11.08
N TRP A 199 8.50 -3.41 9.93
CA TRP A 199 8.81 -2.09 9.39
C TRP A 199 8.37 -0.96 10.33
N CYS A 200 7.11 -0.95 10.76
CA CYS A 200 6.58 0.07 11.67
C CYS A 200 7.38 0.16 12.97
N ASN A 201 7.69 -0.98 13.60
CA ASN A 201 8.50 -1.00 14.82
C ASN A 201 9.91 -0.44 14.60
N LYS A 202 10.52 -0.72 13.45
CA LYS A 202 11.85 -0.21 13.09
C LYS A 202 11.89 1.32 13.03
N ILE A 203 10.82 1.94 12.54
CA ILE A 203 10.77 3.40 12.30
C ILE A 203 9.99 4.17 13.36
N ALA A 204 9.33 3.52 14.31
CA ALA A 204 8.45 4.14 15.30
C ALA A 204 9.06 5.37 16.00
N ARG A 205 10.31 5.24 16.47
CA ARG A 205 11.02 6.36 17.12
C ARG A 205 11.28 7.54 16.18
N LEU A 206 11.54 7.28 14.89
CA LEU A 206 11.79 8.32 13.89
C LEU A 206 10.50 9.04 13.51
N VAL A 207 9.41 8.29 13.38
CA VAL A 207 8.06 8.81 13.13
C VAL A 207 7.54 9.58 14.35
N GLY A 208 7.94 9.18 15.56
CA GLY A 208 7.47 9.76 16.82
C GLY A 208 6.09 9.25 17.24
N SER A 209 5.73 8.04 16.80
CA SER A 209 4.48 7.37 17.17
C SER A 209 4.72 5.86 17.31
N GLU A 210 4.08 5.23 18.28
CA GLU A 210 4.16 3.78 18.49
C GLU A 210 3.33 3.03 17.43
N CYS A 211 3.78 1.83 17.08
CA CYS A 211 3.02 0.94 16.20
C CYS A 211 1.87 0.30 16.97
N VAL A 212 0.63 0.44 16.47
CA VAL A 212 -0.57 -0.13 17.14
C VAL A 212 -0.73 -1.63 16.89
N TYR A 213 0.05 -2.23 16.01
CA TYR A 213 -0.06 -3.66 15.72
C TYR A 213 0.27 -4.53 16.91
N PRO A 214 -0.54 -5.56 17.20
CA PRO A 214 -0.27 -6.47 18.31
C PRO A 214 1.05 -7.24 18.10
N ALA A 215 1.66 -7.68 19.19
CA ALA A 215 2.93 -8.41 19.16
C ALA A 215 2.86 -9.71 18.34
N SER A 216 1.72 -10.39 18.32
CA SER A 216 1.45 -11.56 17.49
C SER A 216 0.54 -11.19 16.30
N ALA A 217 1.04 -11.36 15.09
CA ALA A 217 0.25 -11.20 13.88
C ALA A 217 -0.45 -12.52 13.55
N PRO A 218 -1.78 -12.54 13.28
CA PRO A 218 -2.38 -13.71 12.68
C PRO A 218 -1.92 -13.81 11.22
N ASP A 219 -1.24 -14.90 10.90
CA ASP A 219 -0.93 -15.24 9.52
C ASP A 219 -2.23 -15.62 8.80
N ASN A 220 -2.45 -15.02 7.62
CA ASN A 220 -3.52 -15.36 6.68
C ASN A 220 -4.95 -15.42 7.26
N ALA A 221 -5.51 -14.27 7.59
CA ALA A 221 -6.82 -14.17 8.27
C ALA A 221 -8.05 -14.67 7.46
N CYS A 222 -7.93 -14.95 6.15
CA CYS A 222 -9.12 -15.25 5.33
C CYS A 222 -8.91 -16.26 4.19
N ASN A 223 -7.83 -17.01 4.16
CA ASN A 223 -7.50 -17.96 3.08
C ASN A 223 -7.55 -17.37 1.66
N LEU A 224 -7.29 -16.07 1.52
CA LEU A 224 -7.12 -15.39 0.25
C LEU A 224 -5.65 -15.32 -0.11
N GLY A 225 -5.32 -15.55 -1.38
CA GLY A 225 -3.97 -15.37 -1.92
C GLY A 225 -3.71 -13.92 -2.39
N GLY A 226 -2.45 -13.64 -2.73
CA GLY A 226 -2.03 -12.41 -3.38
C GLY A 226 -2.36 -11.14 -2.58
N SER A 227 -2.65 -10.07 -3.30
CA SER A 227 -2.91 -8.74 -2.72
C SER A 227 -4.12 -8.69 -1.78
N TYR A 228 -5.18 -9.45 -2.09
CA TYR A 228 -6.37 -9.51 -1.24
C TYR A 228 -6.07 -10.14 0.12
N GLY A 229 -5.32 -11.25 0.13
CA GLY A 229 -4.88 -11.91 1.35
C GLY A 229 -3.97 -11.02 2.18
N MET A 230 -3.03 -10.34 1.55
CA MET A 230 -2.14 -9.39 2.25
C MET A 230 -2.93 -8.27 2.92
N ARG A 231 -3.86 -7.62 2.20
CA ARG A 231 -4.70 -6.57 2.79
C ARG A 231 -5.56 -7.11 3.94
N ALA A 232 -6.14 -8.30 3.79
CA ALA A 232 -6.91 -8.93 4.86
C ALA A 232 -6.09 -9.16 6.13
N THR A 233 -4.79 -9.49 6.01
CA THR A 233 -3.93 -9.70 7.19
C THR A 233 -3.79 -8.42 8.03
N TYR A 234 -3.52 -7.26 7.42
CA TYR A 234 -3.37 -6.05 8.23
C TYR A 234 -4.69 -5.39 8.61
N PHE A 235 -5.78 -5.58 7.87
CA PHE A 235 -7.10 -5.19 8.39
C PHE A 235 -7.45 -5.91 9.69
N SER A 236 -7.01 -7.17 9.85
CA SER A 236 -7.25 -7.92 11.08
C SER A 236 -6.44 -7.42 12.28
N MET A 237 -5.49 -6.52 12.06
CA MET A 237 -4.63 -5.92 13.09
C MET A 237 -4.94 -4.45 13.35
N LEU A 238 -5.62 -3.78 12.42
CA LEU A 238 -6.00 -2.38 12.59
C LEU A 238 -7.23 -2.28 13.49
N PRO A 239 -7.22 -1.35 14.45
CA PRO A 239 -8.33 -1.22 15.38
C PRO A 239 -9.60 -0.72 14.67
N VAL A 240 -10.75 -1.23 15.12
CA VAL A 240 -12.08 -0.69 14.82
C VAL A 240 -12.68 -0.21 16.12
N CYS A 241 -13.02 1.07 16.20
CA CYS A 241 -13.54 1.74 17.40
C CYS A 241 -14.99 2.17 17.21
N LYS A 242 -15.66 2.46 18.32
CA LYS A 242 -17.08 2.78 18.37
C LYS A 242 -17.51 3.95 17.46
N ASP A 243 -16.66 4.97 17.34
CA ASP A 243 -17.01 6.18 16.56
C ASP A 243 -16.49 6.13 15.11
N ASP A 244 -15.94 4.98 14.69
CA ASP A 244 -15.37 4.85 13.35
C ASP A 244 -16.45 4.81 12.27
N ILE A 245 -16.08 5.34 11.11
CA ILE A 245 -16.82 5.22 9.85
C ILE A 245 -16.00 4.33 8.94
N LEU A 246 -16.47 3.13 8.68
CA LEU A 246 -15.77 2.19 7.81
C LEU A 246 -16.23 2.32 6.36
N LEU A 247 -15.28 2.50 5.46
CA LEU A 247 -15.50 2.42 4.02
C LEU A 247 -14.99 1.05 3.55
N ILE A 248 -15.91 0.12 3.27
CA ILE A 248 -15.59 -1.24 2.84
C ILE A 248 -15.85 -1.36 1.33
N GLY A 249 -14.90 -1.88 0.56
CA GLY A 249 -15.15 -2.02 -0.87
C GLY A 249 -13.96 -2.40 -1.74
N ASP A 250 -14.09 -2.06 -3.01
CA ASP A 250 -13.18 -2.40 -4.09
C ASP A 250 -11.99 -1.43 -4.24
N ALA A 251 -11.40 -1.40 -5.44
CA ALA A 251 -10.28 -0.53 -5.78
C ALA A 251 -10.60 0.96 -5.67
N THR A 252 -11.86 1.37 -5.80
CA THR A 252 -12.30 2.77 -5.61
C THR A 252 -12.10 3.18 -4.16
N ILE A 253 -12.51 2.34 -3.22
CA ILE A 253 -12.29 2.59 -1.80
C ILE A 253 -10.79 2.51 -1.45
N HIS A 254 -10.06 1.54 -2.02
CA HIS A 254 -8.62 1.43 -1.80
C HIS A 254 -7.82 2.64 -2.33
N GLY A 255 -8.26 3.22 -3.44
CA GLY A 255 -7.54 4.31 -4.12
C GLY A 255 -7.60 5.66 -3.40
N GLY A 256 -8.54 5.87 -2.48
CA GLY A 256 -8.76 7.14 -1.80
C GLY A 256 -8.03 7.26 -0.46
N GLU A 257 -7.43 8.42 -0.20
CA GLU A 257 -6.95 8.81 1.13
C GLU A 257 -8.11 9.46 1.89
N TRP A 258 -9.04 8.62 2.36
CA TRP A 258 -10.36 9.06 2.83
C TRP A 258 -10.33 9.93 4.09
N HIS A 259 -9.39 9.68 5.01
CA HIS A 259 -9.23 10.52 6.20
C HIS A 259 -8.81 11.96 5.83
N GLU A 260 -7.97 12.10 4.78
CA GLU A 260 -7.57 13.41 4.26
C GLU A 260 -8.71 14.06 3.48
N LEU A 261 -9.40 13.31 2.58
CA LEU A 261 -10.49 13.81 1.75
C LEU A 261 -11.68 14.29 2.58
N LEU A 262 -11.99 13.60 3.67
CA LEU A 262 -13.14 13.90 4.55
C LEU A 262 -12.72 14.65 5.83
N HIS A 263 -11.43 15.00 5.97
CA HIS A 263 -10.87 15.71 7.12
C HIS A 263 -11.26 15.08 8.46
N SER A 264 -11.19 13.75 8.55
CA SER A 264 -11.65 13.01 9.73
C SER A 264 -10.78 11.80 10.04
N ASP A 265 -10.29 11.70 11.27
CA ASP A 265 -9.58 10.56 11.82
C ASP A 265 -10.51 9.38 12.22
N LYS A 266 -11.82 9.56 12.02
CA LYS A 266 -12.81 8.49 12.21
C LYS A 266 -13.08 7.69 10.95
N VAL A 267 -12.69 8.20 9.78
CA VAL A 267 -12.93 7.53 8.51
C VAL A 267 -11.80 6.58 8.18
N LYS A 268 -12.09 5.28 8.15
CA LYS A 268 -11.13 4.21 7.93
C LYS A 268 -11.43 3.42 6.66
N SER A 269 -10.40 3.24 5.82
CA SER A 269 -10.51 2.48 4.57
C SER A 269 -10.31 0.98 4.81
N ARG A 270 -11.24 0.18 4.30
CA ARG A 270 -11.14 -1.28 4.17
C ARG A 270 -11.33 -1.70 2.71
N GLY A 271 -10.87 -0.84 1.81
CA GLY A 271 -10.85 -1.10 0.38
C GLY A 271 -9.73 -2.03 -0.03
N THR A 272 -9.93 -2.78 -1.11
CA THR A 272 -8.92 -3.68 -1.66
C THR A 272 -8.96 -3.74 -3.19
N GLY A 273 -7.83 -4.10 -3.81
CA GLY A 273 -7.66 -4.12 -5.26
C GLY A 273 -6.89 -2.91 -5.77
N TRP A 274 -6.29 -3.00 -6.95
CA TRP A 274 -5.54 -1.94 -7.59
C TRP A 274 -5.86 -1.76 -9.06
N GLY A 275 -7.00 -2.15 -9.48
CA GLY A 275 -7.39 -2.04 -10.86
C GLY A 275 -8.84 -2.40 -11.05
N TYR A 276 -9.32 -2.08 -12.22
CA TYR A 276 -10.64 -2.46 -12.67
C TYR A 276 -10.60 -3.86 -13.27
N PRO A 277 -11.55 -4.75 -12.96
CA PRO A 277 -12.79 -4.49 -12.21
C PRO A 277 -12.65 -4.60 -10.67
N GLY A 278 -11.49 -4.94 -10.13
CA GLY A 278 -11.27 -5.11 -8.69
C GLY A 278 -11.81 -6.43 -8.13
N PRO A 279 -11.96 -6.55 -6.80
CA PRO A 279 -12.55 -7.70 -6.16
C PRO A 279 -14.05 -7.79 -6.41
N ASP A 280 -14.57 -9.01 -6.39
CA ASP A 280 -16.00 -9.32 -6.36
C ASP A 280 -16.58 -9.32 -4.94
N ILE A 281 -17.89 -9.39 -4.82
CA ILE A 281 -18.63 -9.46 -3.55
C ILE A 281 -18.17 -10.66 -2.71
N ALA A 282 -17.91 -11.79 -3.35
CA ALA A 282 -17.48 -13.03 -2.67
C ALA A 282 -16.09 -12.86 -2.03
N THR A 283 -15.19 -12.11 -2.65
CA THR A 283 -13.87 -11.77 -2.11
C THR A 283 -13.99 -10.90 -0.86
N ILE A 284 -14.77 -9.82 -0.92
CA ILE A 284 -15.00 -8.95 0.26
C ILE A 284 -15.66 -9.74 1.39
N LYS A 285 -16.63 -10.59 1.09
CA LYS A 285 -17.30 -11.44 2.10
C LYS A 285 -16.30 -12.28 2.90
N LYS A 286 -15.30 -12.85 2.25
CA LYS A 286 -14.22 -13.61 2.93
C LYS A 286 -13.36 -12.74 3.84
N MET A 287 -13.29 -11.42 3.61
CA MET A 287 -12.50 -10.49 4.40
C MET A 287 -13.24 -9.95 5.63
N VAL A 288 -14.57 -10.04 5.69
CA VAL A 288 -15.40 -9.42 6.74
C VAL A 288 -14.94 -9.79 8.14
N SER A 289 -14.76 -11.07 8.44
CA SER A 289 -14.31 -11.49 9.77
C SER A 289 -12.95 -10.90 10.16
N GLY A 290 -12.04 -10.76 9.19
CA GLY A 290 -10.73 -10.13 9.37
C GLY A 290 -10.87 -8.64 9.65
N ILE A 291 -11.72 -7.92 8.92
CA ILE A 291 -11.96 -6.48 9.09
C ILE A 291 -12.39 -6.15 10.54
N PHE A 292 -13.24 -6.99 11.13
CA PHE A 292 -13.76 -6.76 12.48
C PHE A 292 -12.97 -7.45 13.61
N LYS A 293 -11.89 -8.17 13.28
CA LYS A 293 -11.09 -8.90 14.27
C LYS A 293 -10.33 -7.97 15.24
N GLY A 294 -9.88 -6.82 14.77
CA GLY A 294 -9.11 -5.85 15.57
C GLY A 294 -9.97 -4.96 16.49
N ARG A 295 -11.29 -5.17 16.54
CA ARG A 295 -12.15 -4.41 17.44
C ARG A 295 -11.93 -4.82 18.89
N SER A 296 -12.01 -3.87 19.81
CA SER A 296 -12.14 -4.17 21.23
C SER A 296 -13.51 -4.79 21.52
N ASP A 297 -13.60 -5.57 22.59
CA ASP A 297 -14.84 -6.26 22.97
C ASP A 297 -16.00 -5.24 23.08
N ASN A 298 -17.08 -5.52 22.33
CA ASN A 298 -18.32 -4.74 22.26
C ASN A 298 -18.24 -3.36 21.56
N GLU A 299 -17.13 -2.99 20.91
CA GLU A 299 -17.10 -1.78 20.09
C GLU A 299 -17.51 -2.08 18.65
N GLU A 300 -18.56 -1.44 18.17
CA GLU A 300 -19.00 -1.46 16.79
C GLU A 300 -18.74 -0.09 16.16
N PRO A 301 -18.40 0.00 14.86
CA PRO A 301 -18.26 1.28 14.19
C PRO A 301 -19.61 2.01 14.18
N ALA A 302 -19.59 3.33 14.14
CA ALA A 302 -20.80 4.13 14.07
C ALA A 302 -21.54 3.95 12.74
N GLN A 303 -20.79 3.85 11.66
CA GLN A 303 -21.34 3.74 10.29
C GLN A 303 -20.49 2.85 9.42
N ILE A 304 -21.13 2.20 8.44
CA ILE A 304 -20.45 1.40 7.42
C ILE A 304 -21.00 1.80 6.05
N TYR A 305 -20.10 2.24 5.18
CA TYR A 305 -20.40 2.48 3.76
C TYR A 305 -19.81 1.35 2.92
N LEU A 306 -20.65 0.69 2.17
CA LEU A 306 -20.27 -0.45 1.33
C LEU A 306 -20.33 -0.07 -0.15
N TYR A 307 -19.18 -0.13 -0.83
CA TYR A 307 -19.06 0.14 -2.26
C TYR A 307 -18.38 -1.04 -2.97
N ILE A 308 -19.18 -1.92 -3.54
CA ILE A 308 -18.75 -3.18 -4.18
C ILE A 308 -19.78 -3.63 -5.23
N GLY A 309 -19.38 -4.51 -6.13
CA GLY A 309 -20.25 -5.13 -7.12
C GLY A 309 -19.89 -4.80 -8.56
N THR A 310 -18.95 -3.86 -8.79
CA THR A 310 -18.51 -3.51 -10.14
C THR A 310 -17.96 -4.71 -10.89
N ALA A 311 -17.15 -5.55 -10.24
CA ALA A 311 -16.62 -6.78 -10.84
C ALA A 311 -17.73 -7.80 -11.14
N ASP A 312 -18.72 -7.90 -10.26
CA ASP A 312 -19.85 -8.81 -10.40
C ASP A 312 -20.76 -8.42 -11.56
N LEU A 313 -21.08 -7.13 -11.68
CA LEU A 313 -21.93 -6.59 -12.78
C LEU A 313 -21.24 -6.69 -14.15
N ASN A 314 -19.91 -6.70 -14.19
CA ASN A 314 -19.15 -6.92 -15.42
C ASN A 314 -18.99 -8.40 -15.79
N ASN A 315 -19.35 -9.30 -14.89
CA ASN A 315 -19.30 -10.74 -15.16
C ASN A 315 -20.56 -11.17 -15.93
N THR A 316 -20.40 -11.39 -17.22
CA THR A 316 -21.50 -11.77 -18.12
C THR A 316 -22.19 -13.11 -17.77
N ASN A 317 -21.61 -13.89 -16.85
CA ASN A 317 -22.19 -15.14 -16.34
C ASN A 317 -23.10 -14.93 -15.13
N LYS A 318 -23.20 -13.69 -14.60
CA LYS A 318 -24.07 -13.35 -13.48
C LYS A 318 -25.29 -12.57 -13.95
N THR A 319 -26.45 -12.89 -13.41
CA THR A 319 -27.64 -12.05 -13.55
C THR A 319 -27.64 -10.94 -12.50
N VAL A 320 -28.36 -9.86 -12.75
CA VAL A 320 -28.53 -8.77 -11.77
C VAL A 320 -29.13 -9.29 -10.46
N ASP A 321 -30.13 -10.15 -10.54
CA ASP A 321 -30.75 -10.76 -9.34
C ASP A 321 -29.75 -11.58 -8.52
N ALA A 322 -28.86 -12.34 -9.17
CA ALA A 322 -27.81 -13.06 -8.49
C ALA A 322 -26.82 -12.12 -7.76
N VAL A 323 -26.43 -11.02 -8.42
CA VAL A 323 -25.56 -9.99 -7.79
C VAL A 323 -26.24 -9.32 -6.60
N VAL A 324 -27.53 -8.99 -6.71
CA VAL A 324 -28.32 -8.43 -5.60
C VAL A 324 -28.40 -9.41 -4.42
N GLU A 325 -28.58 -10.69 -4.68
CA GLU A 325 -28.63 -11.70 -3.61
C GLU A 325 -27.25 -11.90 -2.93
N GLU A 326 -26.18 -11.93 -3.70
CA GLU A 326 -24.82 -11.94 -3.14
C GLU A 326 -24.56 -10.71 -2.26
N TYR A 327 -25.00 -9.52 -2.71
CA TYR A 327 -24.89 -8.29 -1.94
C TYR A 327 -25.67 -8.36 -0.62
N ARG A 328 -26.92 -8.85 -0.64
CA ARG A 328 -27.73 -9.08 0.59
C ARG A 328 -27.02 -10.03 1.56
N THR A 329 -26.41 -11.08 1.02
CA THR A 329 -25.65 -12.05 1.84
C THR A 329 -24.42 -11.38 2.48
N LEU A 330 -23.72 -10.51 1.76
CA LEU A 330 -22.60 -9.73 2.29
C LEU A 330 -23.05 -8.78 3.40
N VAL A 331 -24.16 -8.04 3.19
CA VAL A 331 -24.73 -7.15 4.21
C VAL A 331 -25.11 -7.96 5.46
N GLY A 332 -25.75 -9.13 5.29
CA GLY A 332 -26.06 -10.03 6.37
C GLY A 332 -24.84 -10.54 7.15
N GLU A 333 -23.71 -10.76 6.47
CA GLU A 333 -22.45 -11.15 7.11
C GLU A 333 -21.85 -9.97 7.92
N ILE A 334 -21.84 -8.78 7.35
CA ILE A 334 -21.39 -7.55 8.04
C ILE A 334 -22.25 -7.30 9.31
N SER A 335 -23.57 -7.44 9.21
CA SER A 335 -24.49 -7.21 10.33
C SER A 335 -24.28 -8.16 11.51
N LYS A 336 -23.67 -9.34 11.31
CA LYS A 336 -23.27 -10.23 12.42
C LYS A 336 -22.16 -9.62 13.29
N HIS A 337 -21.37 -8.74 12.72
CA HIS A 337 -20.23 -8.10 13.38
C HIS A 337 -20.51 -6.67 13.83
N ALA A 338 -21.50 -6.00 13.25
CA ALA A 338 -21.82 -4.61 13.49
C ALA A 338 -23.36 -4.40 13.35
N ALA A 339 -24.11 -4.96 14.29
CA ALA A 339 -25.57 -4.96 14.23
C ALA A 339 -26.17 -3.57 14.47
N ASN A 340 -25.47 -2.71 15.19
CA ASN A 340 -25.92 -1.35 15.56
C ASN A 340 -25.31 -0.24 14.69
N ALA A 341 -24.43 -0.58 13.73
CA ALA A 341 -23.88 0.39 12.79
C ALA A 341 -24.97 0.85 11.79
N ALA A 342 -24.99 2.16 11.49
CA ALA A 342 -25.86 2.73 10.47
C ALA A 342 -25.34 2.46 9.05
#